data_11242197ae762511c8a7b41c793fd024
#
_entry.id   11242197ae762511c8a7b41c793fd024
#
_cell.length_a   1.000
_cell.length_b   1.000
_cell.length_c   1.000
_cell.angle_alpha   90.00
_cell.angle_beta   90.00
_cell.angle_gamma   90.00
#
_symmetry.space_group_name_H-M   'P 1'
#
loop_
_entity.id
_entity.type
_entity.pdbx_description
1 polymer ?
#
loop_
_entity_poly.entity_id
_entity_poly.type
_entity_poly.pdbx_seq_one_letter_code
_entity_poly.pdbx_strand_id
1 'polypeptide(L)'
;MTLGLQVFFIRAGLADSTLGVVLVQLMPTVPYAATVIGAAFANLDVDYERQARTLGASPMQILVHVTMPLLRPAILLAGVFAFLISWSEYVLTLLIGGGQVTTLPLLLFAAIGSSDTNAAAALALLVVGPPVLLLAGVARVLSARSPAVVGLGRL
;
A
#
# COMPACT_ATOMS: atom_id res chain seq x y z
N MET A 1 -4.75 22.36 7.09
CA MET A 1 -5.31 21.00 7.32
C MET A 1 -4.48 20.19 8.32
N THR A 2 -3.17 20.20 8.24
CA THR A 2 -2.24 19.47 9.12
C THR A 2 -2.30 19.85 10.60
N LEU A 3 -2.44 21.15 10.94
CA LEU A 3 -2.56 21.62 12.33
C LEU A 3 -3.82 21.11 13.03
N GLY A 4 -4.96 21.04 12.33
CA GLY A 4 -6.20 20.49 12.91
C GLY A 4 -6.07 19.00 13.23
N LEU A 5 -5.38 18.26 12.38
CA LEU A 5 -5.09 16.83 12.59
C LEU A 5 -4.20 16.65 13.83
N GLN A 6 -3.15 17.44 13.96
CA GLN A 6 -2.25 17.38 15.12
C GLN A 6 -2.99 17.66 16.43
N VAL A 7 -3.83 18.72 16.47
CA VAL A 7 -4.65 19.04 17.65
C VAL A 7 -5.60 17.90 18.01
N PHE A 8 -6.21 17.25 17.01
CA PHE A 8 -7.07 16.09 17.23
C PHE A 8 -6.30 14.93 17.88
N PHE A 9 -5.12 14.56 17.34
CA PHE A 9 -4.32 13.48 17.89
C PHE A 9 -3.78 13.78 19.31
N ILE A 10 -3.42 15.04 19.58
CA ILE A 10 -3.03 15.47 20.94
C ILE A 10 -4.21 15.31 21.92
N ARG A 11 -5.41 15.77 21.54
CA ARG A 11 -6.60 15.66 22.39
C ARG A 11 -7.05 14.21 22.60
N ALA A 12 -6.83 13.36 21.62
CA ALA A 12 -7.11 11.92 21.72
C ALA A 12 -6.07 11.14 22.51
N GLY A 13 -4.96 11.77 22.96
CA GLY A 13 -3.86 11.09 23.65
C GLY A 13 -3.07 10.13 22.75
N LEU A 14 -3.15 10.33 21.44
CA LEU A 14 -2.49 9.48 20.42
C LEU A 14 -1.25 10.13 19.81
N ALA A 15 -0.97 11.40 20.13
CA ALA A 15 0.28 12.05 19.74
C ALA A 15 1.47 11.36 20.42
N ASP A 16 2.65 11.45 19.79
CA ASP A 16 3.91 10.90 20.27
C ASP A 16 3.88 9.38 20.52
N SER A 17 2.95 8.69 19.86
CA SER A 17 2.77 7.25 20.01
C SER A 17 2.84 6.51 18.67
N THR A 18 3.36 5.27 18.69
CA THR A 18 3.38 4.40 17.50
C THR A 18 1.97 4.15 16.95
N LEU A 19 0.98 4.00 17.84
CA LEU A 19 -0.41 3.78 17.43
C LEU A 19 -0.96 5.00 16.70
N GLY A 20 -0.66 6.21 17.16
CA GLY A 20 -1.03 7.46 16.49
C GLY A 20 -0.42 7.56 15.10
N VAL A 21 0.86 7.21 14.94
CA VAL A 21 1.54 7.17 13.64
C VAL A 21 0.89 6.16 12.71
N VAL A 22 0.58 4.95 13.17
CA VAL A 22 -0.10 3.94 12.35
C VAL A 22 -1.47 4.44 11.90
N LEU A 23 -2.27 4.99 12.79
CA LEU A 23 -3.60 5.50 12.47
C LEU A 23 -3.57 6.66 11.47
N VAL A 24 -2.62 7.60 11.63
CA VAL A 24 -2.53 8.72 10.69
C VAL A 24 -2.06 8.27 9.30
N GLN A 25 -1.21 7.25 9.20
CA GLN A 25 -0.78 6.68 7.92
C GLN A 25 -1.91 5.92 7.20
N LEU A 26 -2.94 5.45 7.90
CA LEU A 26 -4.12 4.87 7.26
C LEU A 26 -4.94 5.91 6.47
N MET A 27 -4.87 7.19 6.85
CA MET A 27 -5.63 8.25 6.17
C MET A 27 -5.32 8.35 4.67
N PRO A 28 -4.05 8.40 4.22
CA PRO A 28 -3.74 8.36 2.80
C PRO A 28 -3.83 6.95 2.20
N THR A 29 -3.48 5.89 2.93
CA THR A 29 -3.39 4.54 2.37
C THR A 29 -4.74 3.91 2.08
N VAL A 30 -5.74 4.09 2.97
CA VAL A 30 -7.07 3.48 2.82
C VAL A 30 -7.81 3.98 1.57
N PRO A 31 -7.89 5.29 1.25
CA PRO A 31 -8.54 5.76 0.03
C PRO A 31 -7.90 5.19 -1.24
N TYR A 32 -6.57 5.11 -1.29
CA TYR A 32 -5.87 4.52 -2.44
C TYR A 32 -6.17 3.03 -2.60
N ALA A 33 -6.09 2.27 -1.50
CA ALA A 33 -6.42 0.85 -1.53
C ALA A 33 -7.88 0.62 -1.95
N ALA A 34 -8.82 1.41 -1.40
CA ALA A 34 -10.23 1.35 -1.75
C ALA A 34 -10.47 1.67 -3.23
N THR A 35 -9.78 2.67 -3.78
CA THR A 35 -9.89 3.02 -5.20
C THR A 35 -9.41 1.89 -6.10
N VAL A 36 -8.26 1.29 -5.82
CA VAL A 36 -7.69 0.19 -6.62
C VAL A 36 -8.59 -1.04 -6.57
N ILE A 37 -9.03 -1.44 -5.37
CA ILE A 37 -9.90 -2.61 -5.21
C ILE A 37 -11.28 -2.33 -5.79
N GLY A 38 -11.84 -1.14 -5.59
CA GLY A 38 -13.13 -0.72 -6.13
C GLY A 38 -13.15 -0.71 -7.65
N ALA A 39 -12.10 -0.20 -8.29
CA ALA A 39 -11.96 -0.24 -9.75
C ALA A 39 -11.89 -1.68 -10.28
N ALA A 40 -11.16 -2.57 -9.59
CA ALA A 40 -11.08 -3.97 -9.97
C ALA A 40 -12.43 -4.68 -9.79
N PHE A 41 -13.16 -4.35 -8.73
CA PHE A 41 -14.49 -4.89 -8.49
C PHE A 41 -15.49 -4.41 -9.54
N ALA A 42 -15.42 -3.14 -9.95
CA ALA A 42 -16.30 -2.58 -11.00
C ALA A 42 -16.05 -3.20 -12.38
N ASN A 43 -14.83 -3.69 -12.63
CA ASN A 43 -14.48 -4.39 -13.88
C ASN A 43 -14.64 -5.92 -13.79
N LEU A 44 -15.14 -6.45 -12.67
CA LEU A 44 -15.40 -7.87 -12.54
C LEU A 44 -16.61 -8.26 -13.38
N ASP A 45 -16.45 -9.32 -14.19
CA ASP A 45 -17.57 -9.84 -14.96
C ASP A 45 -18.58 -10.53 -14.04
N VAL A 46 -19.78 -9.96 -13.99
CA VAL A 46 -20.89 -10.44 -13.15
C VAL A 46 -21.36 -11.86 -13.55
N ASP A 47 -21.04 -12.29 -14.76
CA ASP A 47 -21.47 -13.60 -15.24
C ASP A 47 -20.80 -14.76 -14.50
N TYR A 48 -19.61 -14.57 -13.96
CA TYR A 48 -18.99 -15.57 -13.09
C TYR A 48 -19.80 -15.81 -11.81
N GLU A 49 -20.31 -14.74 -11.20
CA GLU A 49 -21.14 -14.87 -10.00
C GLU A 49 -22.51 -15.47 -10.33
N ARG A 50 -23.11 -15.10 -11.47
CA ARG A 50 -24.38 -15.65 -11.94
C ARG A 50 -24.28 -17.16 -12.21
N GLN A 51 -23.22 -17.59 -12.90
CA GLN A 51 -22.97 -19.01 -13.16
C GLN A 51 -22.81 -19.80 -11.85
N ALA A 52 -22.07 -19.27 -10.87
CA ALA A 52 -21.95 -19.93 -9.58
C ALA A 52 -23.29 -20.05 -8.83
N ARG A 53 -24.15 -19.03 -8.94
CA ARG A 53 -25.52 -19.07 -8.36
C ARG A 53 -26.41 -20.13 -9.03
N THR A 54 -26.32 -20.32 -10.32
CA THR A 54 -27.09 -21.37 -11.02
C THR A 54 -26.66 -22.77 -10.60
N LEU A 55 -25.42 -22.93 -10.14
CA LEU A 55 -24.91 -24.19 -9.57
C LEU A 55 -25.25 -24.36 -8.09
N GLY A 56 -26.04 -23.46 -7.49
CA GLY A 56 -26.48 -23.54 -6.10
C GLY A 56 -25.47 -23.01 -5.07
N ALA A 57 -24.44 -22.28 -5.50
CA ALA A 57 -23.46 -21.73 -4.56
C ALA A 57 -24.08 -20.63 -3.69
N SER A 58 -23.82 -20.69 -2.39
CA SER A 58 -24.21 -19.64 -1.46
C SER A 58 -23.40 -18.35 -1.67
N PRO A 59 -23.92 -17.16 -1.26
CA PRO A 59 -23.21 -15.90 -1.41
C PRO A 59 -21.79 -15.91 -0.82
N MET A 60 -21.59 -16.59 0.30
CA MET A 60 -20.28 -16.71 0.94
C MET A 60 -19.33 -17.60 0.14
N GLN A 61 -19.84 -18.66 -0.47
CA GLN A 61 -19.06 -19.53 -1.36
C GLN A 61 -18.64 -18.77 -2.63
N ILE A 62 -19.54 -17.96 -3.20
CA ILE A 62 -19.22 -17.10 -4.35
C ILE A 62 -18.12 -16.12 -3.97
N LEU A 63 -18.26 -15.42 -2.85
CA LEU A 63 -17.25 -14.46 -2.38
C LEU A 63 -15.86 -15.10 -2.24
N VAL A 64 -15.79 -16.25 -1.57
CA VAL A 64 -14.50 -16.88 -1.23
C VAL A 64 -13.88 -17.62 -2.41
N HIS A 65 -14.68 -18.29 -3.26
CA HIS A 65 -14.18 -19.17 -4.30
C HIS A 65 -14.18 -18.54 -5.70
N VAL A 66 -14.96 -17.46 -5.93
CA VAL A 66 -15.04 -16.79 -7.22
C VAL A 66 -14.48 -15.37 -7.11
N THR A 67 -15.12 -14.51 -6.33
CA THR A 67 -14.82 -13.08 -6.29
C THR A 67 -13.44 -12.79 -5.71
N MET A 68 -13.10 -13.35 -4.55
CA MET A 68 -11.79 -13.14 -3.92
C MET A 68 -10.60 -13.63 -4.76
N PRO A 69 -10.63 -14.82 -5.38
CA PRO A 69 -9.55 -15.25 -6.28
C PRO A 69 -9.36 -14.35 -7.49
N LEU A 70 -10.45 -13.84 -8.07
CA LEU A 70 -10.40 -12.91 -9.20
C LEU A 70 -9.83 -11.54 -8.80
N LEU A 71 -10.10 -11.09 -7.57
CA LEU A 71 -9.57 -9.83 -7.04
C LEU A 71 -8.14 -9.92 -6.50
N ARG A 72 -7.55 -11.11 -6.36
CA ARG A 72 -6.18 -11.28 -5.81
C ARG A 72 -5.13 -10.36 -6.44
N PRO A 73 -5.07 -10.19 -7.78
CA PRO A 73 -4.09 -9.29 -8.38
C PRO A 73 -4.29 -7.82 -7.95
N ALA A 74 -5.55 -7.38 -7.85
CA ALA A 74 -5.87 -6.03 -7.43
C ALA A 74 -5.58 -5.82 -5.93
N ILE A 75 -5.86 -6.81 -5.09
CA ILE A 75 -5.54 -6.77 -3.66
C ILE A 75 -4.02 -6.70 -3.46
N LEU A 76 -3.26 -7.50 -4.21
CA LEU A 76 -1.79 -7.42 -4.20
C LEU A 76 -1.30 -6.03 -4.60
N LEU A 77 -1.84 -5.47 -5.67
CA LEU A 77 -1.48 -4.14 -6.16
C LEU A 77 -1.85 -3.06 -5.14
N ALA A 78 -3.05 -3.13 -4.56
CA ALA A 78 -3.48 -2.22 -3.49
C ALA A 78 -2.55 -2.29 -2.27
N GLY A 79 -2.13 -3.50 -1.88
CA GLY A 79 -1.16 -3.71 -0.79
C GLY A 79 0.21 -3.11 -1.10
N VAL A 80 0.69 -3.23 -2.34
CA VAL A 80 1.94 -2.59 -2.78
C VAL A 80 1.84 -1.07 -2.67
N PHE A 81 0.77 -0.47 -3.17
CA PHE A 81 0.58 0.97 -3.07
C PHE A 81 0.45 1.44 -1.61
N ALA A 82 -0.32 0.72 -0.80
CA ALA A 82 -0.44 1.02 0.63
C ALA A 82 0.93 0.97 1.34
N PHE A 83 1.73 -0.05 1.03
CA PHE A 83 3.09 -0.15 1.54
C PHE A 83 3.97 1.02 1.08
N LEU A 84 3.98 1.34 -0.22
CA LEU A 84 4.81 2.43 -0.75
C LEU A 84 4.43 3.78 -0.17
N ILE A 85 3.14 4.06 -0.02
CA ILE A 85 2.64 5.29 0.59
C ILE A 85 3.08 5.37 2.05
N SER A 86 2.83 4.32 2.84
CA SER A 86 3.21 4.27 4.26
C SER A 86 4.72 4.30 4.45
N TRP A 87 5.49 3.60 3.59
CA TRP A 87 6.95 3.55 3.64
C TRP A 87 7.60 4.91 3.39
N SER A 88 7.05 5.70 2.45
CA SER A 88 7.58 7.02 2.09
C SER A 88 7.05 8.17 2.97
N GLU A 89 6.12 7.87 3.90
CA GLU A 89 5.47 8.91 4.69
C GLU A 89 6.43 9.49 5.74
N TYR A 90 6.77 10.76 5.54
CA TYR A 90 7.64 11.52 6.41
C TYR A 90 6.87 12.54 7.26
N VAL A 91 6.00 13.33 6.59
CA VAL A 91 5.39 14.53 7.19
C VAL A 91 4.42 14.16 8.31
N LEU A 92 3.52 13.21 8.08
CA LEU A 92 2.55 12.80 9.08
C LEU A 92 3.21 12.06 10.23
N THR A 93 4.25 11.27 9.93
CA THR A 93 5.05 10.59 10.96
C THR A 93 5.79 11.59 11.85
N LEU A 94 6.40 12.63 11.28
CA LEU A 94 7.05 13.68 12.05
C LEU A 94 6.04 14.46 12.90
N LEU A 95 4.89 14.80 12.32
CA LEU A 95 3.87 15.64 12.96
C LEU A 95 3.19 14.94 14.14
N ILE A 96 2.87 13.67 14.01
CA ILE A 96 2.11 12.91 15.02
C ILE A 96 3.04 12.13 15.94
N GLY A 97 4.18 11.65 15.42
CA GLY A 97 5.16 10.91 16.21
C GLY A 97 6.07 11.79 17.08
N GLY A 98 6.06 13.13 16.89
CA GLY A 98 6.77 14.11 17.72
C GLY A 98 8.26 13.80 17.97
N GLY A 99 8.88 13.00 17.10
CA GLY A 99 10.26 12.52 17.26
C GLY A 99 10.43 11.28 18.16
N GLN A 100 9.36 10.81 18.80
CA GLN A 100 9.39 9.56 19.60
C GLN A 100 9.34 8.32 18.71
N VAL A 101 8.70 8.43 17.55
CA VAL A 101 8.64 7.36 16.55
C VAL A 101 9.61 7.68 15.42
N THR A 102 10.71 6.95 15.35
CA THR A 102 11.72 7.11 14.30
C THR A 102 11.47 6.13 13.16
N THR A 103 11.40 6.65 11.94
CA THR A 103 11.30 5.87 10.71
C THR A 103 12.52 6.13 9.82
N LEU A 104 12.77 5.25 8.84
CA LEU A 104 13.91 5.43 7.93
C LEU A 104 13.87 6.77 7.18
N PRO A 105 12.72 7.26 6.64
CA PRO A 105 12.65 8.59 6.07
C PRO A 105 13.03 9.70 7.05
N LEU A 106 12.58 9.62 8.32
CA LEU A 106 12.95 10.60 9.34
C LEU A 106 14.47 10.64 9.58
N LEU A 107 15.10 9.47 9.72
CA LEU A 107 16.54 9.35 9.89
C LEU A 107 17.30 9.90 8.68
N LEU A 108 16.83 9.62 7.46
CA LEU A 108 17.43 10.15 6.25
C LEU A 108 17.41 11.69 6.23
N PHE A 109 16.26 12.30 6.49
CA PHE A 109 16.15 13.77 6.52
C PHE A 109 16.98 14.38 7.66
N ALA A 110 17.08 13.73 8.82
CA ALA A 110 17.94 14.16 9.91
C ALA A 110 19.43 14.12 9.52
N ALA A 111 19.89 13.05 8.85
CA ALA A 111 21.26 12.94 8.33
C ALA A 111 21.59 14.02 7.30
N ILE A 112 20.66 14.31 6.39
CA ILE A 112 20.81 15.42 5.42
C ILE A 112 20.91 16.76 6.15
N GLY A 113 20.06 16.99 7.16
CA GLY A 113 20.06 18.22 7.95
C GLY A 113 21.34 18.43 8.78
N SER A 114 22.00 17.35 9.21
CA SER A 114 23.27 17.38 9.94
C SER A 114 24.50 17.44 9.03
N SER A 115 24.31 17.46 7.70
CA SER A 115 25.38 17.43 6.68
C SER A 115 26.27 16.17 6.73
N ASP A 116 25.77 15.09 7.34
CA ASP A 116 26.44 13.79 7.33
C ASP A 116 26.14 13.04 6.02
N THR A 117 26.95 13.33 5.01
CA THR A 117 26.79 12.79 3.65
C THR A 117 26.92 11.26 3.63
N ASN A 118 27.75 10.66 4.48
CA ASN A 118 27.97 9.22 4.49
C ASN A 118 26.75 8.50 5.07
N ALA A 119 26.23 8.98 6.21
CA ALA A 119 25.01 8.44 6.81
C ALA A 119 23.80 8.65 5.89
N ALA A 120 23.67 9.83 5.25
CA ALA A 120 22.59 10.11 4.32
C ALA A 120 22.63 9.17 3.11
N ALA A 121 23.81 8.91 2.53
CA ALA A 121 23.93 7.98 1.40
C ALA A 121 23.56 6.54 1.78
N ALA A 122 24.02 6.04 2.93
CA ALA A 122 23.66 4.72 3.42
C ALA A 122 22.15 4.58 3.69
N LEU A 123 21.55 5.58 4.35
CA LEU A 123 20.11 5.61 4.63
C LEU A 123 19.28 5.73 3.35
N ALA A 124 19.74 6.49 2.36
CA ALA A 124 19.06 6.59 1.05
C ALA A 124 18.96 5.22 0.36
N LEU A 125 20.02 4.43 0.38
CA LEU A 125 20.01 3.06 -0.15
C LEU A 125 19.03 2.16 0.61
N LEU A 126 18.98 2.28 1.94
CA LEU A 126 18.05 1.52 2.78
C LEU A 126 16.58 1.94 2.55
N VAL A 127 16.32 3.21 2.28
CA VAL A 127 14.96 3.71 1.97
C VAL A 127 14.51 3.26 0.60
N VAL A 128 15.40 3.27 -0.41
CA VAL A 128 15.07 2.91 -1.80
C VAL A 128 15.04 1.38 -2.01
N GLY A 129 15.87 0.63 -1.30
CA GLY A 129 16.02 -0.82 -1.49
C GLY A 129 14.72 -1.62 -1.39
N PRO A 130 13.99 -1.59 -0.27
CA PRO A 130 12.75 -2.38 -0.09
C PRO A 130 11.66 -2.09 -1.13
N PRO A 131 11.33 -0.82 -1.47
CA PRO A 131 10.39 -0.53 -2.55
C PRO A 131 10.78 -1.12 -3.89
N VAL A 132 12.05 -1.01 -4.28
CA VAL A 132 12.54 -1.55 -5.55
C VAL A 132 12.46 -3.07 -5.58
N LEU A 133 12.88 -3.73 -4.50
CA LEU A 133 12.78 -5.19 -4.39
C LEU A 133 11.33 -5.68 -4.43
N LEU A 134 10.44 -4.98 -3.74
CA LEU A 134 9.02 -5.30 -3.72
C LEU A 134 8.40 -5.14 -5.11
N LEU A 135 8.65 -4.03 -5.80
CA LEU A 135 8.16 -3.80 -7.16
C LEU A 135 8.70 -4.83 -8.14
N ALA A 136 9.99 -5.17 -8.06
CA ALA A 136 10.59 -6.21 -8.89
C ALA A 136 9.97 -7.59 -8.62
N GLY A 137 9.69 -7.92 -7.36
CA GLY A 137 9.02 -9.15 -6.96
C GLY A 137 7.61 -9.26 -7.53
N VAL A 138 6.81 -8.19 -7.35
CA VAL A 138 5.43 -8.13 -7.86
C VAL A 138 5.39 -8.16 -9.38
N ALA A 139 6.28 -7.43 -10.06
CA ALA A 139 6.39 -7.46 -11.51
C ALA A 139 6.67 -8.89 -12.02
N ARG A 140 7.56 -9.63 -11.38
CA ARG A 140 7.83 -11.04 -11.73
C ARG A 140 6.60 -11.93 -11.53
N VAL A 141 5.89 -11.78 -10.42
CA VAL A 141 4.67 -12.58 -10.13
C VAL A 141 3.57 -12.29 -11.14
N LEU A 142 3.36 -11.03 -11.52
CA LEU A 142 2.35 -10.66 -12.51
C LEU A 142 2.74 -11.11 -13.92
N SER A 143 4.01 -10.96 -14.31
CA SER A 143 4.52 -11.42 -15.61
C SER A 143 4.45 -12.93 -15.77
N ALA A 144 4.70 -13.70 -14.72
CA ALA A 144 4.60 -15.16 -14.74
C ALA A 144 3.16 -15.67 -14.95
N ARG A 145 2.16 -14.84 -14.68
CA ARG A 145 0.72 -15.18 -14.84
C ARG A 145 0.13 -14.74 -16.17
N SER A 146 0.88 -14.05 -17.04
CA SER A 146 0.41 -13.59 -18.36
C SER A 146 1.18 -14.24 -19.50
N PRO A 147 1.02 -15.55 -19.78
CA PRO A 147 1.65 -16.19 -20.95
C PRO A 147 1.00 -15.82 -22.29
N ALA A 148 -0.13 -15.08 -22.28
CA ALA A 148 -0.97 -14.92 -23.47
C ALA A 148 -0.67 -13.71 -24.37
N VAL A 149 0.23 -12.79 -23.99
CA VAL A 149 0.49 -11.56 -24.79
C VAL A 149 1.65 -11.71 -25.78
N VAL A 150 2.46 -12.74 -25.67
CA VAL A 150 3.64 -12.97 -26.58
C VAL A 150 3.24 -13.60 -27.91
N GLY A 151 2.00 -14.05 -28.07
CA GLY A 151 1.53 -14.77 -29.26
C GLY A 151 1.00 -13.95 -30.44
N LEU A 152 0.76 -12.64 -30.26
CA LEU A 152 0.10 -11.80 -31.28
C LEU A 152 1.06 -10.97 -32.16
N GLY A 153 2.33 -11.20 -32.08
CA GLY A 153 3.36 -10.47 -32.86
C GLY A 153 3.98 -11.26 -34.03
N ARG A 154 3.37 -12.37 -34.47
CA ARG A 154 3.82 -13.12 -35.65
C ARG A 154 2.63 -13.41 -36.59
N LEU A 155 2.25 -12.41 -37.34
CA LEU A 155 1.64 -12.52 -38.68
C LEU A 155 2.32 -11.48 -39.58
#